data_c5925e9cc7e9f8be89c2e3f1e8ce8e57
#
_entry.id   c5925e9cc7e9f8be89c2e3f1e8ce8e57
#
_cell.length_a   1.000
_cell.length_b   1.000
_cell.length_c   1.000
_cell.angle_alpha   90.00
_cell.angle_beta   90.00
_cell.angle_gamma   90.00
#
_symmetry.space_group_name_H-M   'P 1'
#
loop_
_entity.id
_entity.type
_entity.pdbx_description
1 polymer ?
#
loop_
_entity_poly.entity_id
_entity_poly.type
_entity_poly.pdbx_seq_one_letter_code
_entity_poly.pdbx_strand_id
1 'polypeptide(L)'
;MSSRKVVVSKARVAVLLTAPLWLGACGSTTVVDDYRETPVTNLSHEEAVVVLGRRHGAGQDTEIDFISCVGNELSQGSSALAVIPEKLFVDSMYPYFETSTAPMDVKNLDRLIQNPAIAEKFAEYRLRFFVWIDGSTETVDKKGSMSCAIGPGGGGCFGFASWDDEANYEATIWDFKNLALAGKISTETKGTSYMPAVLIPIPLLARVQSNACKSMADQIHSQIGTPLR
;
A
#
# COMPACT_ATOMS: atom_id res chain seq x y z
N MET A 1 -13.40 19.94 -82.34
CA MET A 1 -12.06 19.88 -81.70
C MET A 1 -12.13 20.69 -80.42
N SER A 2 -12.34 20.02 -79.33
CA SER A 2 -12.47 20.69 -77.99
C SER A 2 -11.33 20.25 -77.06
N SER A 3 -10.45 21.18 -76.77
CA SER A 3 -9.26 20.95 -75.93
C SER A 3 -9.62 21.16 -74.48
N ARG A 4 -9.64 20.05 -73.68
CA ARG A 4 -9.85 20.11 -72.25
C ARG A 4 -8.50 20.34 -71.54
N LYS A 5 -8.39 21.49 -70.87
CA LYS A 5 -7.25 21.79 -69.99
C LYS A 5 -7.43 21.00 -68.67
N VAL A 6 -6.44 20.14 -68.37
CA VAL A 6 -6.35 19.45 -67.05
C VAL A 6 -5.76 20.43 -66.02
N VAL A 7 -6.54 20.75 -65.00
CA VAL A 7 -6.10 21.55 -63.87
C VAL A 7 -5.50 20.57 -62.86
N VAL A 8 -4.19 20.63 -62.66
CA VAL A 8 -3.51 19.84 -61.62
C VAL A 8 -3.63 20.63 -60.30
N SER A 9 -4.48 20.11 -59.41
CA SER A 9 -4.62 20.59 -58.02
C SER A 9 -3.39 20.13 -57.24
N LYS A 10 -2.62 21.08 -56.73
CA LYS A 10 -1.53 20.81 -55.78
C LYS A 10 -2.12 20.48 -54.43
N ALA A 11 -2.30 19.20 -54.12
CA ALA A 11 -2.61 18.71 -52.76
C ALA A 11 -1.43 19.03 -51.83
N ARG A 12 -1.62 19.94 -50.91
CA ARG A 12 -0.69 20.17 -49.79
C ARG A 12 -0.86 19.02 -48.82
N VAL A 13 0.12 18.13 -48.84
CA VAL A 13 0.26 17.07 -47.81
C VAL A 13 0.70 17.76 -46.52
N ALA A 14 -0.23 18.02 -45.63
CA ALA A 14 0.05 18.37 -44.26
C ALA A 14 0.53 17.12 -43.51
N VAL A 15 1.85 16.94 -43.41
CA VAL A 15 2.46 15.95 -42.53
C VAL A 15 2.19 16.40 -41.11
N LEU A 16 1.14 15.88 -40.48
CA LEU A 16 0.92 15.92 -39.03
C LEU A 16 2.01 15.08 -38.39
N LEU A 17 3.03 15.74 -37.87
CA LEU A 17 4.00 15.15 -36.93
C LEU A 17 3.22 14.81 -35.64
N THR A 18 2.65 13.63 -35.57
CA THR A 18 2.24 13.00 -34.32
C THR A 18 3.49 12.54 -33.59
N ALA A 19 4.05 13.42 -32.77
CA ALA A 19 5.04 13.03 -31.79
C ALA A 19 4.36 12.06 -30.82
N PRO A 20 4.79 10.81 -30.69
CA PRO A 20 4.29 9.95 -29.62
C PRO A 20 4.75 10.58 -28.30
N LEU A 21 3.83 11.15 -27.53
CA LEU A 21 4.07 11.42 -26.14
C LEU A 21 4.30 10.05 -25.47
N TRP A 22 5.53 9.69 -25.30
CA TRP A 22 5.95 8.65 -24.38
C TRP A 22 5.69 9.22 -22.98
N LEU A 23 4.48 9.06 -22.50
CA LEU A 23 4.17 9.16 -21.08
C LEU A 23 4.91 8.00 -20.42
N GLY A 24 6.16 8.25 -20.06
CA GLY A 24 6.91 7.39 -19.15
C GLY A 24 6.11 7.37 -17.87
N ALA A 25 5.28 6.33 -17.70
CA ALA A 25 4.59 6.10 -16.45
C ALA A 25 5.67 5.98 -15.38
N CYS A 26 5.57 6.78 -14.31
CA CYS A 26 6.34 6.55 -13.08
C CYS A 26 5.90 5.17 -12.57
N GLY A 27 6.62 4.14 -13.00
CA GLY A 27 6.37 2.76 -12.63
C GLY A 27 6.97 2.46 -11.27
N SER A 28 6.29 1.65 -10.49
CA SER A 28 6.89 0.96 -9.35
C SER A 28 6.91 -0.53 -9.63
N THR A 29 7.90 -1.22 -9.10
CA THR A 29 8.00 -2.68 -9.14
C THR A 29 7.73 -3.22 -7.75
N THR A 30 6.83 -4.19 -7.64
CA THR A 30 6.52 -4.87 -6.39
C THR A 30 6.90 -6.33 -6.49
N VAL A 31 7.65 -6.80 -5.49
CA VAL A 31 7.95 -8.22 -5.29
C VAL A 31 7.20 -8.66 -4.04
N VAL A 32 6.58 -9.83 -4.09
CA VAL A 32 5.82 -10.39 -2.96
C VAL A 32 6.30 -11.80 -2.73
N ASP A 33 6.69 -12.09 -1.49
CA ASP A 33 6.99 -13.43 -1.00
C ASP A 33 5.92 -13.81 0.03
N ASP A 34 5.28 -14.98 -0.14
CA ASP A 34 4.32 -15.49 0.81
C ASP A 34 4.74 -16.86 1.37
N TYR A 35 4.50 -17.05 2.66
CA TYR A 35 4.73 -18.30 3.37
C TYR A 35 3.47 -18.70 4.14
N ARG A 36 3.04 -19.96 3.98
CA ARG A 36 1.90 -20.55 4.70
C ARG A 36 2.38 -21.71 5.55
N GLU A 37 2.13 -21.68 6.85
CA GLU A 37 2.58 -22.74 7.76
C GLU A 37 1.58 -23.90 7.87
N THR A 38 0.29 -23.59 7.83
CA THR A 38 -0.78 -24.58 7.94
C THR A 38 -1.87 -24.32 6.90
N PRO A 39 -2.66 -25.35 6.50
CA PRO A 39 -3.86 -25.10 5.71
C PRO A 39 -4.80 -24.19 6.53
N VAL A 40 -4.83 -22.93 6.17
CA VAL A 40 -5.65 -21.93 6.83
C VAL A 40 -7.11 -22.21 6.52
N THR A 41 -7.92 -22.32 7.56
CA THR A 41 -9.37 -22.31 7.37
C THR A 41 -9.78 -20.89 7.01
N ASN A 42 -10.41 -20.70 5.87
CA ASN A 42 -10.84 -19.39 5.41
C ASN A 42 -11.74 -18.69 6.44
N LEU A 43 -11.66 -17.37 6.46
CA LEU A 43 -12.51 -16.52 7.27
C LEU A 43 -13.99 -16.77 6.92
N SER A 44 -14.82 -17.08 7.90
CA SER A 44 -16.26 -17.16 7.70
C SER A 44 -16.90 -15.76 7.66
N HIS A 45 -18.09 -15.63 7.09
CA HIS A 45 -18.81 -14.34 7.03
C HIS A 45 -19.13 -13.73 8.41
N GLU A 46 -19.05 -14.53 9.47
CA GLU A 46 -19.32 -14.08 10.82
C GLU A 46 -18.06 -13.73 11.60
N GLU A 47 -16.90 -14.09 11.09
CA GLU A 47 -15.61 -13.85 11.73
C GLU A 47 -14.97 -12.56 11.20
N ALA A 48 -14.13 -11.94 12.03
CA ALA A 48 -13.46 -10.70 11.70
C ALA A 48 -11.93 -10.83 11.74
N VAL A 49 -11.26 -9.93 11.05
CA VAL A 49 -9.82 -9.72 11.07
C VAL A 49 -9.51 -8.33 11.59
N VAL A 50 -8.43 -8.19 12.36
CA VAL A 50 -7.86 -6.89 12.71
C VAL A 50 -6.49 -6.74 12.08
N VAL A 51 -6.22 -5.55 11.53
CA VAL A 51 -4.92 -5.18 10.98
C VAL A 51 -4.27 -4.19 11.92
N LEU A 52 -3.08 -4.52 12.41
CA LEU A 52 -2.36 -3.77 13.43
C LEU A 52 -0.93 -3.49 12.98
N GLY A 53 -0.42 -2.29 13.27
CA GLY A 53 0.98 -1.94 13.03
C GLY A 53 1.85 -2.27 14.23
N ARG A 54 3.08 -2.73 13.98
CA ARG A 54 4.09 -2.86 15.03
C ARG A 54 4.57 -1.48 15.48
N ARG A 55 4.77 -1.36 16.78
CA ARG A 55 5.29 -0.16 17.43
C ARG A 55 6.59 -0.51 18.12
N HIS A 56 7.69 -0.03 17.55
CA HIS A 56 9.04 -0.29 18.08
C HIS A 56 9.55 0.88 18.94
N GLY A 57 8.86 2.02 18.89
CA GLY A 57 9.31 3.28 19.48
C GLY A 57 10.47 3.91 18.70
N ALA A 58 10.95 5.05 19.19
CA ALA A 58 12.07 5.77 18.58
C ALA A 58 11.90 6.11 17.08
N GLY A 59 10.67 6.23 16.57
CA GLY A 59 10.38 6.59 15.19
C GLY A 59 10.45 5.45 14.17
N GLN A 60 10.50 4.22 14.63
CA GLN A 60 10.49 3.01 13.79
C GLN A 60 9.12 2.31 13.80
N ASP A 61 8.07 3.06 14.06
CA ASP A 61 6.71 2.54 14.04
C ASP A 61 6.21 2.41 12.60
N THR A 62 5.48 1.34 12.32
CA THR A 62 4.79 1.18 11.02
C THR A 62 3.81 2.33 10.79
N GLU A 63 3.80 2.90 9.60
CA GLU A 63 2.98 4.05 9.25
C GLU A 63 1.48 3.73 9.35
N ILE A 64 0.75 4.57 10.08
CA ILE A 64 -0.71 4.44 10.30
C ILE A 64 -1.46 4.47 8.97
N ASP A 65 -1.01 5.29 8.02
CA ASP A 65 -1.63 5.39 6.69
C ASP A 65 -1.51 4.10 5.90
N PHE A 66 -0.39 3.36 6.04
CA PHE A 66 -0.22 2.05 5.41
C PHE A 66 -1.16 1.01 6.02
N ILE A 67 -1.25 0.95 7.34
CA ILE A 67 -2.15 0.03 8.05
C ILE A 67 -3.60 0.30 7.67
N SER A 68 -3.99 1.58 7.66
CA SER A 68 -5.33 2.00 7.26
C SER A 68 -5.63 1.66 5.79
N CYS A 69 -4.64 1.81 4.91
CA CYS A 69 -4.76 1.43 3.51
C CYS A 69 -5.04 -0.07 3.36
N VAL A 70 -4.23 -0.94 4.00
CA VAL A 70 -4.42 -2.39 3.95
C VAL A 70 -5.80 -2.79 4.49
N GLY A 71 -6.20 -2.24 5.64
CA GLY A 71 -7.52 -2.49 6.22
C GLY A 71 -8.66 -2.08 5.29
N ASN A 72 -8.54 -0.93 4.62
CA ASN A 72 -9.53 -0.45 3.66
C ASN A 72 -9.60 -1.33 2.41
N GLU A 73 -8.46 -1.71 1.82
CA GLU A 73 -8.43 -2.59 0.65
C GLU A 73 -9.06 -3.96 0.97
N LEU A 74 -8.79 -4.55 2.13
CA LEU A 74 -9.39 -5.81 2.57
C LEU A 74 -10.92 -5.71 2.79
N SER A 75 -11.42 -4.52 3.17
CA SER A 75 -12.84 -4.29 3.45
C SER A 75 -13.67 -3.89 2.23
N GLN A 76 -13.07 -3.84 1.03
CA GLN A 76 -13.73 -3.41 -0.20
C GLN A 76 -13.95 -4.57 -1.18
N GLY A 77 -14.83 -4.34 -2.15
CA GLY A 77 -15.09 -5.27 -3.27
C GLY A 77 -16.10 -6.37 -2.95
N SER A 78 -16.22 -7.31 -3.87
CA SER A 78 -17.19 -8.42 -3.79
C SER A 78 -16.82 -9.49 -2.77
N SER A 79 -15.56 -9.52 -2.36
CA SER A 79 -15.01 -10.49 -1.39
C SER A 79 -14.56 -9.78 -0.11
N ALA A 80 -15.16 -8.63 0.20
CA ALA A 80 -14.81 -7.83 1.37
C ALA A 80 -14.79 -8.67 2.65
N LEU A 81 -13.70 -8.50 3.43
CA LEU A 81 -13.58 -9.11 4.75
C LEU A 81 -14.16 -8.19 5.82
N ALA A 82 -14.61 -8.76 6.92
CA ALA A 82 -15.00 -7.98 8.10
C ALA A 82 -13.73 -7.50 8.83
N VAL A 83 -13.28 -6.29 8.51
CA VAL A 83 -12.06 -5.71 9.08
C VAL A 83 -12.40 -4.77 10.24
N ILE A 84 -11.75 -4.99 11.39
CA ILE A 84 -11.82 -4.10 12.54
C ILE A 84 -10.69 -3.06 12.39
N PRO A 85 -11.00 -1.75 12.30
CA PRO A 85 -9.98 -0.72 12.22
C PRO A 85 -9.07 -0.70 13.46
N GLU A 86 -7.75 -0.53 13.25
CA GLU A 86 -6.74 -0.54 14.34
C GLU A 86 -7.16 0.37 15.52
N LYS A 87 -7.49 1.62 15.22
CA LYS A 87 -7.86 2.58 16.26
C LYS A 87 -9.05 2.12 17.09
N LEU A 88 -10.11 1.64 16.44
CA LEU A 88 -11.30 1.14 17.13
C LEU A 88 -10.96 -0.04 18.04
N PHE A 89 -10.14 -0.96 17.53
CA PHE A 89 -9.72 -2.14 18.28
C PHE A 89 -8.90 -1.73 19.51
N VAL A 90 -7.83 -0.95 19.32
CA VAL A 90 -6.95 -0.54 20.42
C VAL A 90 -7.70 0.27 21.48
N ASP A 91 -8.53 1.23 21.07
CA ASP A 91 -9.33 2.05 22.00
C ASP A 91 -10.30 1.18 22.84
N SER A 92 -10.91 0.15 22.24
CA SER A 92 -11.85 -0.74 22.94
C SER A 92 -11.17 -1.74 23.87
N MET A 93 -9.89 -2.02 23.61
CA MET A 93 -9.10 -2.98 24.39
C MET A 93 -8.34 -2.34 25.53
N TYR A 94 -8.27 -1.01 25.56
CA TYR A 94 -7.60 -0.29 26.67
C TYR A 94 -8.31 -0.54 28.02
N PRO A 95 -7.59 -0.72 29.15
CA PRO A 95 -6.11 -0.70 29.29
C PRO A 95 -5.44 -2.09 29.14
N TYR A 96 -6.13 -3.11 28.70
CA TYR A 96 -5.66 -4.50 28.74
C TYR A 96 -4.76 -4.88 27.58
N PHE A 97 -4.80 -4.12 26.48
CA PHE A 97 -4.03 -4.38 25.28
C PHE A 97 -3.55 -3.07 24.65
N GLU A 98 -2.26 -3.02 24.35
CA GLU A 98 -1.62 -1.95 23.58
C GLU A 98 -0.68 -2.57 22.54
N THR A 99 -0.61 -1.99 21.36
CA THR A 99 0.26 -2.48 20.28
C THR A 99 1.74 -2.46 20.62
N SER A 100 2.17 -1.51 21.46
CA SER A 100 3.55 -1.36 21.95
C SER A 100 4.01 -2.49 22.89
N THR A 101 3.08 -3.09 23.61
CA THR A 101 3.35 -4.18 24.58
C THR A 101 2.80 -5.53 24.14
N ALA A 102 2.22 -5.59 22.95
CA ALA A 102 1.64 -6.80 22.39
C ALA A 102 2.71 -7.90 22.18
N PRO A 103 2.33 -9.17 22.27
CA PRO A 103 3.25 -10.28 22.02
C PRO A 103 3.91 -10.17 20.64
N MET A 104 5.21 -10.45 20.57
CA MET A 104 5.96 -10.50 19.32
C MET A 104 5.92 -11.89 18.67
N ASP A 105 5.51 -12.92 19.42
CA ASP A 105 5.45 -14.30 18.96
C ASP A 105 4.06 -14.89 19.27
N VAL A 106 3.52 -15.63 18.32
CA VAL A 106 2.24 -16.33 18.44
C VAL A 106 2.20 -17.28 19.64
N LYS A 107 3.34 -17.83 20.06
CA LYS A 107 3.46 -18.69 21.25
C LYS A 107 3.03 -18.03 22.56
N ASN A 108 3.00 -16.70 22.57
CA ASN A 108 2.54 -15.94 23.73
C ASN A 108 1.06 -15.50 23.62
N LEU A 109 0.37 -15.95 22.58
CA LEU A 109 -1.02 -15.60 22.34
C LEU A 109 -1.96 -16.19 23.39
N ASP A 110 -1.66 -17.39 23.89
CA ASP A 110 -2.39 -18.05 24.95
C ASP A 110 -2.45 -17.21 26.24
N ARG A 111 -1.35 -16.53 26.58
CA ARG A 111 -1.32 -15.61 27.74
C ARG A 111 -2.26 -14.43 27.57
N LEU A 112 -2.39 -13.93 26.36
CA LEU A 112 -3.26 -12.81 26.06
C LEU A 112 -4.73 -13.18 26.31
N ILE A 113 -5.15 -14.35 25.84
CA ILE A 113 -6.52 -14.83 25.98
C ILE A 113 -6.85 -15.38 27.38
N GLN A 114 -5.84 -15.63 28.24
CA GLN A 114 -6.08 -15.97 29.64
C GLN A 114 -6.65 -14.79 30.44
N ASN A 115 -6.52 -13.56 29.96
CA ASN A 115 -7.20 -12.42 30.55
C ASN A 115 -8.68 -12.43 30.14
N PRO A 116 -9.63 -12.59 31.09
CA PRO A 116 -11.05 -12.72 30.76
C PRO A 116 -11.62 -11.50 30.02
N ALA A 117 -11.15 -10.29 30.35
CA ALA A 117 -11.60 -9.06 29.72
C ALA A 117 -11.17 -8.99 28.24
N ILE A 118 -9.99 -9.52 27.92
CA ILE A 118 -9.50 -9.62 26.54
C ILE A 118 -10.29 -10.71 25.79
N ALA A 119 -10.45 -11.88 26.38
CA ALA A 119 -11.17 -13.00 25.77
C ALA A 119 -12.63 -12.63 25.44
N GLU A 120 -13.30 -11.91 26.34
CA GLU A 120 -14.67 -11.41 26.13
C GLU A 120 -14.73 -10.46 24.93
N LYS A 121 -13.80 -9.52 24.83
CA LYS A 121 -13.71 -8.58 23.70
C LYS A 121 -13.43 -9.27 22.39
N PHE A 122 -12.53 -10.25 22.36
CA PHE A 122 -12.26 -11.04 21.17
C PHE A 122 -13.48 -11.80 20.70
N ALA A 123 -14.26 -12.35 21.63
CA ALA A 123 -15.53 -13.03 21.32
C ALA A 123 -16.60 -12.04 20.82
N GLU A 124 -16.71 -10.85 21.43
CA GLU A 124 -17.61 -9.77 20.98
C GLU A 124 -17.33 -9.37 19.52
N TYR A 125 -16.05 -9.18 19.19
CA TYR A 125 -15.64 -8.85 17.82
C TYR A 125 -15.66 -10.05 16.87
N ARG A 126 -15.90 -11.26 17.34
CA ARG A 126 -15.76 -12.52 16.57
C ARG A 126 -14.39 -12.61 15.88
N LEU A 127 -13.37 -12.16 16.60
CA LEU A 127 -12.03 -12.04 16.06
C LEU A 127 -11.44 -13.40 15.74
N ARG A 128 -11.03 -13.56 14.47
CA ARG A 128 -10.41 -14.79 13.96
C ARG A 128 -8.92 -14.63 13.71
N PHE A 129 -8.54 -13.56 12.99
CA PHE A 129 -7.16 -13.32 12.62
C PHE A 129 -6.65 -11.98 13.11
N PHE A 130 -5.39 -12.01 13.58
CA PHE A 130 -4.55 -10.83 13.71
C PHE A 130 -3.59 -10.76 12.52
N VAL A 131 -3.55 -9.62 11.87
CA VAL A 131 -2.56 -9.30 10.86
C VAL A 131 -1.66 -8.22 11.44
N TRP A 132 -0.45 -8.60 11.84
CA TRP A 132 0.58 -7.69 12.28
C TRP A 132 1.39 -7.22 11.10
N ILE A 133 1.45 -5.92 10.88
CA ILE A 133 2.27 -5.30 9.84
C ILE A 133 3.47 -4.63 10.49
N ASP A 134 4.64 -4.89 9.94
CA ASP A 134 5.92 -4.27 10.30
C ASP A 134 6.63 -3.76 9.05
N GLY A 135 7.26 -2.60 9.13
CA GLY A 135 7.99 -2.02 8.01
C GLY A 135 7.76 -0.53 7.82
N SER A 136 8.40 0.01 6.79
CA SER A 136 8.39 1.43 6.48
C SER A 136 8.55 1.71 4.99
N THR A 137 8.22 2.95 4.60
CA THR A 137 8.56 3.53 3.31
C THR A 137 9.67 4.57 3.49
N GLU A 138 10.78 4.41 2.79
CA GLU A 138 11.93 5.30 2.89
C GLU A 138 12.36 5.84 1.53
N THR A 139 12.87 7.07 1.51
CA THR A 139 13.57 7.62 0.36
C THR A 139 15.04 7.27 0.47
N VAL A 140 15.53 6.42 -0.44
CA VAL A 140 16.89 5.87 -0.39
C VAL A 140 17.90 6.66 -1.20
N ASP A 141 17.47 7.39 -2.22
CA ASP A 141 18.36 8.22 -3.06
C ASP A 141 17.65 9.50 -3.52
N LYS A 142 18.43 10.57 -3.65
CA LYS A 142 17.95 11.86 -4.17
C LYS A 142 18.99 12.43 -5.12
N LYS A 143 18.55 12.79 -6.33
CA LYS A 143 19.41 13.33 -7.39
C LYS A 143 18.83 14.59 -8.00
N GLY A 144 19.72 15.40 -8.58
CA GLY A 144 19.34 16.61 -9.28
C GLY A 144 19.40 17.88 -8.43
N SER A 145 19.02 18.97 -9.04
CA SER A 145 18.94 20.28 -8.37
C SER A 145 17.82 21.12 -8.98
N MET A 146 17.22 21.95 -8.16
CA MET A 146 16.19 22.89 -8.57
C MET A 146 16.55 24.28 -8.03
N SER A 147 16.44 25.29 -8.87
CA SER A 147 16.66 26.68 -8.47
C SER A 147 15.38 27.47 -8.72
N CYS A 148 14.94 28.19 -7.71
CA CYS A 148 13.74 29.04 -7.79
C CYS A 148 14.16 30.49 -7.54
N ALA A 149 13.61 31.43 -8.33
CA ALA A 149 13.82 32.85 -8.17
C ALA A 149 12.48 33.60 -8.18
N ILE A 150 12.44 34.68 -7.38
CA ILE A 150 11.27 35.58 -7.31
C ILE A 150 11.78 36.98 -7.68
N GLY A 151 11.07 37.62 -8.60
CA GLY A 151 11.41 38.98 -9.05
C GLY A 151 10.15 39.86 -9.20
N PRO A 152 10.29 41.14 -9.57
CA PRO A 152 9.15 42.06 -9.69
C PRO A 152 8.08 41.64 -10.71
N GLY A 153 8.41 40.74 -11.64
CA GLY A 153 7.51 40.20 -12.67
C GLY A 153 6.91 38.82 -12.34
N GLY A 154 7.17 38.26 -11.15
CA GLY A 154 6.71 36.92 -10.74
C GLY A 154 7.86 36.03 -10.28
N GLY A 155 7.56 34.78 -9.97
CA GLY A 155 8.50 33.74 -9.57
C GLY A 155 8.48 32.55 -10.52
N GLY A 156 9.59 31.83 -10.59
CA GLY A 156 9.68 30.58 -11.35
C GLY A 156 10.81 29.69 -10.87
N CYS A 157 10.67 28.41 -11.13
CA CYS A 157 11.66 27.40 -10.82
C CYS A 157 12.19 26.74 -12.10
N PHE A 158 13.49 26.48 -12.14
CA PHE A 158 14.14 25.73 -13.20
C PHE A 158 14.98 24.62 -12.60
N GLY A 159 14.89 23.44 -13.17
CA GLY A 159 15.70 22.31 -12.75
C GLY A 159 14.98 20.98 -12.88
N PHE A 160 15.64 19.97 -12.33
CA PHE A 160 15.13 18.61 -12.28
C PHE A 160 15.58 17.96 -10.97
N ALA A 161 14.65 17.33 -10.31
CA ALA A 161 14.95 16.47 -9.15
C ALA A 161 14.31 15.11 -9.36
N SER A 162 14.98 14.09 -8.85
CA SER A 162 14.44 12.73 -8.76
C SER A 162 14.80 12.13 -7.41
N TRP A 163 13.95 11.22 -6.94
CA TRP A 163 14.22 10.44 -5.75
C TRP A 163 13.67 9.04 -5.90
N ASP A 164 14.38 8.09 -5.31
CA ASP A 164 14.01 6.70 -5.28
C ASP A 164 13.39 6.37 -3.91
N ASP A 165 12.17 5.87 -3.93
CA ASP A 165 11.45 5.44 -2.74
C ASP A 165 11.39 3.90 -2.71
N GLU A 166 11.62 3.33 -1.53
CA GLU A 166 11.46 1.90 -1.24
C GLU A 166 10.48 1.70 -0.09
N ALA A 167 9.51 0.81 -0.28
CA ALA A 167 8.56 0.38 0.73
C ALA A 167 8.78 -1.09 1.03
N ASN A 168 9.15 -1.39 2.26
CA ASN A 168 9.43 -2.74 2.74
C ASN A 168 8.53 -3.05 3.91
N TYR A 169 7.59 -4.00 3.73
CA TYR A 169 6.64 -4.39 4.78
C TYR A 169 6.52 -5.90 4.88
N GLU A 170 6.42 -6.39 6.11
CA GLU A 170 6.08 -7.77 6.43
C GLU A 170 4.74 -7.83 7.17
N ALA A 171 3.83 -8.68 6.72
CA ALA A 171 2.62 -9.02 7.44
C ALA A 171 2.75 -10.43 8.04
N THR A 172 2.50 -10.55 9.35
CA THR A 172 2.44 -11.82 10.06
C THR A 172 1.00 -12.10 10.47
N ILE A 173 0.42 -13.21 10.03
CA ILE A 173 -0.98 -13.56 10.25
C ILE A 173 -1.09 -14.61 11.34
N TRP A 174 -1.77 -14.29 12.44
CA TRP A 174 -2.03 -15.18 13.56
C TRP A 174 -3.48 -15.63 13.56
N ASP A 175 -3.68 -16.94 13.70
CA ASP A 175 -4.99 -17.56 13.84
C ASP A 175 -5.33 -17.78 15.33
N PHE A 176 -6.31 -17.04 15.81
CA PHE A 176 -6.74 -17.11 17.21
C PHE A 176 -7.44 -18.43 17.56
N LYS A 177 -8.14 -19.03 16.62
CA LYS A 177 -8.86 -20.28 16.88
C LYS A 177 -7.93 -21.47 17.05
N ASN A 178 -6.81 -21.44 16.28
CA ASN A 178 -5.82 -22.52 16.31
C ASN A 178 -4.61 -22.17 17.16
N LEU A 179 -4.50 -20.94 17.67
CA LEU A 179 -3.35 -20.40 18.42
C LEU A 179 -2.03 -20.62 17.67
N ALA A 180 -2.04 -20.39 16.37
CA ALA A 180 -0.97 -20.72 15.47
C ALA A 180 -0.66 -19.57 14.49
N LEU A 181 0.55 -19.61 13.95
CA LEU A 181 0.91 -18.80 12.79
C LEU A 181 0.16 -19.34 11.57
N ALA A 182 -0.63 -18.50 10.92
CA ALA A 182 -1.31 -18.82 9.68
C ALA A 182 -0.40 -18.60 8.47
N GLY A 183 0.37 -17.51 8.47
CA GLY A 183 1.30 -17.22 7.39
C GLY A 183 2.07 -15.93 7.60
N LYS A 184 2.97 -15.67 6.66
CA LYS A 184 3.75 -14.45 6.54
C LYS A 184 3.74 -13.98 5.09
N ILE A 185 3.70 -12.68 4.90
CA ILE A 185 3.74 -12.03 3.59
C ILE A 185 4.78 -10.92 3.67
N SER A 186 5.73 -10.91 2.75
CA SER A 186 6.68 -9.82 2.59
C SER A 186 6.42 -9.10 1.27
N THR A 187 6.39 -7.78 1.30
CA THR A 187 6.26 -6.95 0.11
C THR A 187 7.42 -5.96 0.05
N GLU A 188 8.11 -5.96 -1.08
CA GLU A 188 9.13 -4.97 -1.40
C GLU A 188 8.68 -4.21 -2.66
N THR A 189 8.52 -2.90 -2.56
CA THR A 189 8.11 -2.05 -3.68
C THR A 189 9.10 -0.92 -3.85
N LYS A 190 9.63 -0.76 -5.07
CA LYS A 190 10.56 0.31 -5.43
C LYS A 190 10.00 1.15 -6.55
N GLY A 191 10.29 2.43 -6.52
CA GLY A 191 9.89 3.34 -7.58
C GLY A 191 10.62 4.66 -7.54
N THR A 192 10.79 5.28 -8.73
CA THR A 192 11.45 6.57 -8.87
C THR A 192 10.41 7.65 -9.12
N SER A 193 10.47 8.69 -8.31
CA SER A 193 9.68 9.90 -8.45
C SER A 193 10.51 11.00 -9.13
N TYR A 194 9.85 11.85 -9.89
CA TYR A 194 10.48 12.92 -10.66
C TYR A 194 9.82 14.26 -10.42
N MET A 195 10.59 15.34 -10.43
CA MET A 195 10.09 16.71 -10.34
C MET A 195 10.80 17.58 -11.36
N PRO A 196 10.35 17.60 -12.63
CA PRO A 196 10.79 18.60 -13.59
C PRO A 196 10.20 19.96 -13.25
N ALA A 197 10.98 21.02 -13.42
CA ALA A 197 10.55 22.40 -13.25
C ALA A 197 10.96 23.25 -14.44
N VAL A 198 9.96 23.80 -15.16
CA VAL A 198 10.07 24.80 -16.18
C VAL A 198 9.01 25.86 -15.88
N LEU A 199 9.31 26.82 -15.03
CA LEU A 199 8.45 27.80 -14.38
C LEU A 199 7.76 27.26 -13.12
N ILE A 200 7.02 26.15 -13.22
CA ILE A 200 6.32 25.51 -12.10
C ILE A 200 6.85 24.08 -11.96
N PRO A 201 7.25 23.66 -10.76
CA PRO A 201 7.60 22.25 -10.51
C PRO A 201 6.35 21.36 -10.59
N ILE A 202 6.43 20.28 -11.35
CA ILE A 202 5.35 19.30 -11.52
C ILE A 202 5.83 17.97 -10.94
N PRO A 203 5.32 17.54 -9.77
CA PRO A 203 5.70 16.27 -9.19
C PRO A 203 5.05 15.10 -9.94
N LEU A 204 5.89 14.18 -10.42
CA LEU A 204 5.49 12.89 -10.98
C LEU A 204 5.89 11.82 -9.97
N LEU A 205 4.93 11.41 -9.13
CA LEU A 205 5.19 10.55 -7.98
C LEU A 205 5.02 9.07 -8.33
N ALA A 206 5.99 8.25 -7.99
CA ALA A 206 5.83 6.81 -7.90
C ALA A 206 4.96 6.47 -6.69
N ARG A 207 3.91 5.68 -6.89
CA ARG A 207 2.96 5.32 -5.82
C ARG A 207 3.44 4.08 -5.06
N VAL A 208 4.66 4.15 -4.51
CA VAL A 208 5.36 3.00 -3.93
C VAL A 208 4.57 2.42 -2.76
N GLN A 209 4.24 3.23 -1.76
CA GLN A 209 3.47 2.80 -0.58
C GLN A 209 2.06 2.28 -0.95
N SER A 210 1.36 2.96 -1.86
CA SER A 210 0.02 2.53 -2.29
C SER A 210 0.04 1.20 -3.04
N ASN A 211 1.08 0.94 -3.84
CA ASN A 211 1.22 -0.33 -4.56
C ASN A 211 1.63 -1.46 -3.61
N ALA A 212 2.53 -1.20 -2.66
CA ALA A 212 2.86 -2.14 -1.59
C ALA A 212 1.60 -2.54 -0.78
N CYS A 213 0.79 -1.54 -0.39
CA CYS A 213 -0.46 -1.74 0.33
C CYS A 213 -1.42 -2.67 -0.42
N LYS A 214 -1.68 -2.38 -1.69
CA LYS A 214 -2.59 -3.21 -2.51
C LYS A 214 -2.08 -4.63 -2.67
N SER A 215 -0.80 -4.79 -3.01
CA SER A 215 -0.19 -6.11 -3.15
C SER A 215 -0.26 -6.92 -1.85
N MET A 216 0.00 -6.28 -0.70
CA MET A 216 -0.13 -6.94 0.61
C MET A 216 -1.57 -7.34 0.90
N ALA A 217 -2.54 -6.45 0.68
CA ALA A 217 -3.95 -6.74 0.88
C ALA A 217 -4.44 -7.90 0.00
N ASP A 218 -4.05 -7.93 -1.28
CA ASP A 218 -4.37 -9.01 -2.21
C ASP A 218 -3.82 -10.36 -1.71
N GLN A 219 -2.61 -10.39 -1.17
CA GLN A 219 -2.01 -11.60 -0.64
C GLN A 219 -2.66 -12.05 0.68
N ILE A 220 -2.93 -11.12 1.61
CA ILE A 220 -3.68 -11.42 2.83
C ILE A 220 -5.05 -12.01 2.45
N HIS A 221 -5.76 -11.37 1.51
CA HIS A 221 -7.04 -11.85 1.03
C HIS A 221 -6.93 -13.27 0.43
N SER A 222 -5.87 -13.56 -0.32
CA SER A 222 -5.64 -14.89 -0.90
C SER A 222 -5.36 -15.97 0.15
N GLN A 223 -4.79 -15.57 1.31
CA GLN A 223 -4.45 -16.50 2.39
C GLN A 223 -5.61 -16.82 3.31
N ILE A 224 -6.40 -15.81 3.69
CA ILE A 224 -7.46 -15.94 4.70
C ILE A 224 -8.88 -15.69 4.16
N GLY A 225 -9.01 -15.11 2.98
CA GLY A 225 -10.30 -14.85 2.34
C GLY A 225 -11.00 -16.12 1.85
N THR A 226 -12.30 -16.05 1.70
CA THR A 226 -13.07 -17.13 1.10
C THR A 226 -12.82 -17.15 -0.41
N PRO A 227 -12.45 -18.30 -1.03
CA PRO A 227 -12.28 -18.36 -2.47
C PRO A 227 -13.60 -17.96 -3.16
N LEU A 228 -13.48 -17.10 -4.16
CA LEU A 228 -14.61 -16.76 -5.04
C LEU A 228 -15.11 -18.05 -5.71
N ARG A 229 -16.38 -18.38 -5.55
CA ARG A 229 -17.05 -19.49 -6.24
C ARG A 229 -17.44 -19.11 -7.65
#